data_32b0b2c9a81111f0f6beabd844e4505c
#
_entry.id   32b0b2c9a81111f0f6beabd844e4505c
#
_cell.length_a   1.000
_cell.length_b   1.000
_cell.length_c   1.000
_cell.angle_alpha   90.00
_cell.angle_beta   90.00
_cell.angle_gamma   90.00
#
_symmetry.space_group_name_H-M   'P 1'
#
loop_
_entity.id
_entity.type
_entity.pdbx_description
1 polymer ?
#
loop_
_entity_poly.entity_id
_entity_poly.type
_entity_poly.pdbx_seq_one_letter_code
_entity_poly.pdbx_strand_id
1 'polypeptide(L)'
;MNRKESEPPMPAADHEQLPATSLRGRRSRERLDLGGSALHCWRYAPAVSEPPEAGSPEADHPFGGSAERSRPPTLLLHGLRGTHHGLEPLAAALPERELLIPDLPGFGDSGPMSTRGHDVAGYARTVVELLRRLDHGGERIDLLGHSFGSVIAAAVAAGSPELVRRLVLLNPISTPASHGPAALLARLTSVYYRIGELLPARLGRALLSNRWIVLGASHAMLRSRDPRVRRFVHDSHLRHFSRFHSPALLVETYRSSISDTVADHAAELTVPTLLIAGETDEIAPLTGQRRMRDSLVDARLEVIEEVGHLVHYEAPRHAARSIRRFLDAA
;
A
#
# COMPACT_ATOMS: atom_id res chain seq x y z
N MET A 1 33.64 16.14 0.25
CA MET A 1 33.46 15.43 -1.04
C MET A 1 33.40 13.95 -0.74
N ASN A 2 32.25 13.46 -0.27
CA ASN A 2 32.02 12.03 -0.01
C ASN A 2 31.05 11.52 -1.09
N ARG A 3 31.59 10.80 -2.09
CA ARG A 3 30.79 9.98 -2.99
C ARG A 3 30.22 8.84 -2.14
N LYS A 4 28.91 8.87 -1.86
CA LYS A 4 28.18 7.68 -1.45
C LYS A 4 28.15 6.76 -2.67
N GLU A 5 28.90 5.68 -2.59
CA GLU A 5 28.84 4.57 -3.53
C GLU A 5 27.40 4.04 -3.53
N SER A 6 26.74 4.15 -4.67
CA SER A 6 25.49 3.46 -4.92
C SER A 6 25.83 1.97 -5.08
N GLU A 7 25.31 1.13 -4.18
CA GLU A 7 25.33 -0.33 -4.38
C GLU A 7 24.79 -0.66 -5.79
N PRO A 8 25.43 -1.64 -6.47
CA PRO A 8 24.94 -2.07 -7.78
C PRO A 8 23.51 -2.61 -7.67
N PRO A 9 22.65 -2.34 -8.67
CA PRO A 9 21.29 -2.85 -8.70
C PRO A 9 21.30 -4.39 -8.66
N MET A 10 20.46 -4.95 -7.78
CA MET A 10 20.30 -6.40 -7.70
C MET A 10 19.35 -6.91 -8.80
N PRO A 11 19.65 -8.04 -9.44
CA PRO A 11 18.81 -8.57 -10.52
C PRO A 11 17.40 -8.91 -10.06
N ALA A 12 16.41 -8.62 -10.91
CA ALA A 12 14.96 -8.79 -10.70
C ALA A 12 14.46 -10.25 -10.67
N ALA A 13 15.28 -11.20 -10.23
CA ALA A 13 14.99 -12.63 -10.32
C ALA A 13 14.46 -13.23 -9.02
N ASP A 14 13.23 -12.84 -8.59
CA ASP A 14 12.51 -13.56 -7.55
C ASP A 14 10.99 -13.56 -7.81
N HIS A 15 10.59 -14.07 -8.98
CA HIS A 15 9.19 -14.28 -9.35
C HIS A 15 8.54 -15.52 -8.71
N GLU A 16 9.11 -16.02 -7.61
CA GLU A 16 8.48 -17.13 -6.91
C GLU A 16 7.24 -16.62 -6.18
N GLN A 17 6.07 -17.03 -6.69
CA GLN A 17 4.78 -16.71 -6.06
C GLN A 17 4.80 -17.22 -4.63
N LEU A 18 4.66 -16.31 -3.67
CA LEU A 18 4.46 -16.69 -2.29
C LEU A 18 3.08 -17.36 -2.18
N PRO A 19 3.00 -18.61 -1.70
CA PRO A 19 1.73 -19.30 -1.64
C PRO A 19 0.78 -18.58 -0.68
N ALA A 20 -0.47 -18.36 -1.10
CA ALA A 20 -1.55 -17.86 -0.23
C ALA A 20 -1.73 -18.73 1.03
N THR A 21 -1.22 -19.94 1.00
CA THR A 21 -1.18 -20.88 2.14
C THR A 21 -0.33 -20.37 3.32
N SER A 22 0.69 -19.52 3.07
CA SER A 22 1.54 -18.98 4.15
C SER A 22 0.80 -18.00 5.08
N LEU A 23 -0.34 -17.45 4.63
CA LEU A 23 -1.16 -16.55 5.43
C LEU A 23 -2.32 -17.25 6.15
N ARG A 24 -2.61 -18.53 5.81
CA ARG A 24 -3.66 -19.30 6.47
C ARG A 24 -3.27 -19.56 7.93
N GLY A 25 -4.23 -19.34 8.83
CA GLY A 25 -4.02 -19.48 10.28
C GLY A 25 -3.39 -18.26 10.96
N ARG A 26 -2.80 -17.32 10.20
CA ARG A 26 -2.24 -16.07 10.73
C ARG A 26 -3.21 -14.89 10.62
N ARG A 27 -4.27 -15.02 9.85
CA ARG A 27 -5.22 -13.95 9.53
C ARG A 27 -6.43 -13.99 10.44
N SER A 28 -6.74 -12.84 11.06
CA SER A 28 -8.00 -12.55 11.71
C SER A 28 -8.63 -11.28 11.11
N ARG A 29 -9.93 -11.08 11.32
CA ARG A 29 -10.66 -9.92 10.83
C ARG A 29 -11.34 -9.21 11.98
N GLU A 30 -11.16 -7.91 12.03
CA GLU A 30 -11.84 -7.03 12.97
C GLU A 30 -12.75 -6.06 12.21
N ARG A 31 -13.89 -5.71 12.83
CA ARG A 31 -14.79 -4.70 12.32
C ARG A 31 -14.87 -3.55 13.33
N LEU A 32 -14.61 -2.33 12.83
CA LEU A 32 -14.59 -1.10 13.61
C LEU A 32 -15.54 -0.08 13.00
N ASP A 33 -16.25 0.69 13.82
CA ASP A 33 -17.04 1.82 13.33
C ASP A 33 -16.20 3.11 13.43
N LEU A 34 -15.75 3.60 12.28
CA LEU A 34 -14.85 4.75 12.15
C LEU A 34 -15.34 5.70 11.06
N GLY A 35 -15.43 6.99 11.37
CA GLY A 35 -15.90 7.98 10.40
C GLY A 35 -17.33 7.73 9.88
N GLY A 36 -18.13 6.99 10.62
CA GLY A 36 -19.46 6.52 10.18
C GLY A 36 -19.38 5.39 9.14
N SER A 37 -18.22 4.72 9.01
CA SER A 37 -18.02 3.53 8.19
C SER A 37 -17.87 2.30 9.07
N ALA A 38 -18.49 1.19 8.65
CA ALA A 38 -18.14 -0.14 9.14
C ALA A 38 -16.84 -0.57 8.46
N LEU A 39 -15.70 -0.19 9.03
CA LEU A 39 -14.38 -0.51 8.51
C LEU A 39 -14.01 -1.94 8.88
N HIS A 40 -13.55 -2.71 7.89
CA HIS A 40 -12.98 -4.04 8.09
C HIS A 40 -11.45 -3.97 7.98
N CYS A 41 -10.76 -4.46 9.02
CA CYS A 41 -9.31 -4.54 9.08
C CYS A 41 -8.87 -6.00 9.25
N TRP A 42 -7.93 -6.45 8.44
CA TRP A 42 -7.32 -7.77 8.55
C TRP A 42 -6.00 -7.66 9.29
N ARG A 43 -5.88 -8.44 10.35
CA ARG A 43 -4.65 -8.60 11.13
C ARG A 43 -3.97 -9.89 10.71
N TYR A 44 -2.70 -9.82 10.35
CA TYR A 44 -1.83 -10.94 10.04
C TYR A 44 -0.79 -11.04 11.16
N ALA A 45 -0.96 -12.01 12.06
CA ALA A 45 -0.01 -12.24 13.14
C ALA A 45 1.37 -12.64 12.59
N PRO A 46 2.49 -12.35 13.29
CA PRO A 46 3.79 -12.88 12.93
C PRO A 46 3.75 -14.41 12.81
N ALA A 47 4.53 -14.98 11.90
CA ALA A 47 4.77 -16.41 11.89
C ALA A 47 5.50 -16.77 13.18
N VAL A 48 5.01 -17.76 13.90
CA VAL A 48 5.71 -18.31 15.07
C VAL A 48 7.01 -18.93 14.55
N SER A 49 8.16 -18.44 15.01
CA SER A 49 9.41 -19.17 14.85
C SER A 49 9.25 -20.50 15.55
N GLU A 50 9.60 -21.60 14.87
CA GLU A 50 9.67 -22.90 15.55
C GLU A 50 10.55 -22.74 16.79
N PRO A 51 10.13 -23.28 17.97
CA PRO A 51 10.98 -23.23 19.14
C PRO A 51 12.33 -23.89 18.77
N PRO A 52 13.47 -23.38 19.27
CA PRO A 52 14.77 -24.00 19.02
C PRO A 52 14.67 -25.48 19.34
N GLU A 53 15.22 -26.33 18.45
CA GLU A 53 15.23 -27.78 18.67
C GLU A 53 15.78 -28.11 20.09
N ALA A 54 15.06 -28.96 20.82
CA ALA A 54 15.46 -29.36 22.15
C ALA A 54 16.88 -29.95 22.10
N GLY A 55 17.84 -29.27 22.73
CA GLY A 55 19.26 -29.62 22.72
C GLY A 55 20.19 -28.59 22.05
N SER A 56 19.69 -27.45 21.56
CA SER A 56 20.56 -26.37 21.16
C SER A 56 21.15 -25.63 22.37
N PRO A 57 22.41 -25.10 22.29
CA PRO A 57 23.05 -24.42 23.42
C PRO A 57 22.30 -23.16 23.91
N GLU A 58 21.32 -22.67 23.16
CA GLU A 58 20.45 -21.54 23.51
C GLU A 58 19.30 -21.94 24.47
N ALA A 59 19.00 -23.24 24.63
CA ALA A 59 17.93 -23.74 25.49
C ALA A 59 18.30 -23.71 26.98
N ASP A 60 19.58 -23.57 27.33
CA ASP A 60 20.09 -23.72 28.70
C ASP A 60 20.53 -22.41 29.39
N HIS A 61 20.16 -21.24 28.84
CA HIS A 61 20.38 -19.96 29.55
C HIS A 61 19.29 -19.74 30.60
N PRO A 62 19.59 -19.75 31.90
CA PRO A 62 18.64 -19.56 32.99
C PRO A 62 18.08 -18.11 33.06
N PHE A 63 18.48 -17.24 32.15
CA PHE A 63 17.93 -15.91 31.88
C PHE A 63 17.57 -15.74 30.39
N GLY A 64 17.14 -16.81 29.76
CA GLY A 64 16.59 -16.84 28.42
C GLY A 64 15.27 -16.11 28.30
N GLY A 65 15.33 -14.84 28.31
CA GLY A 65 14.24 -13.91 28.20
C GLY A 65 14.78 -12.51 27.97
N SER A 66 15.65 -12.30 26.97
CA SER A 66 15.57 -11.03 26.25
C SER A 66 14.20 -11.07 25.59
N ALA A 67 13.22 -10.39 26.21
CA ALA A 67 11.99 -10.03 25.53
C ALA A 67 12.44 -9.40 24.21
N GLU A 68 12.41 -10.19 23.15
CA GLU A 68 12.60 -9.70 21.78
C GLU A 68 11.63 -8.54 21.70
N ARG A 69 12.13 -7.31 21.67
CA ARG A 69 11.28 -6.11 21.69
C ARG A 69 10.33 -6.34 20.52
N SER A 70 9.05 -6.54 20.83
CA SER A 70 8.06 -6.87 19.81
C SER A 70 8.14 -5.77 18.76
N ARG A 71 8.39 -6.14 17.51
CA ARG A 71 8.45 -5.16 16.41
C ARG A 71 7.13 -4.42 16.37
N PRO A 72 7.15 -3.07 16.23
CA PRO A 72 5.90 -2.33 16.08
C PRO A 72 5.06 -2.89 14.93
N PRO A 73 3.74 -2.96 15.07
CA PRO A 73 2.87 -3.38 13.98
C PRO A 73 3.00 -2.43 12.78
N THR A 74 2.75 -2.94 11.59
CA THR A 74 2.78 -2.15 10.35
C THR A 74 1.38 -2.07 9.76
N LEU A 75 0.84 -0.87 9.61
CA LEU A 75 -0.43 -0.63 8.90
C LEU A 75 -0.16 -0.43 7.40
N LEU A 76 -0.85 -1.18 6.55
CA LEU A 76 -0.70 -1.13 5.09
C LEU A 76 -1.98 -0.59 4.45
N LEU A 77 -1.89 0.50 3.68
CA LEU A 77 -3.00 1.13 2.97
C LEU A 77 -2.92 0.83 1.47
N HIS A 78 -3.99 0.25 0.93
CA HIS A 78 -4.08 -0.08 -0.50
C HIS A 78 -4.37 1.14 -1.37
N GLY A 79 -4.13 1.03 -2.68
CA GLY A 79 -4.42 2.05 -3.68
C GLY A 79 -5.90 2.14 -4.07
N LEU A 80 -6.20 3.05 -5.00
CA LEU A 80 -7.55 3.21 -5.56
C LEU A 80 -8.08 1.88 -6.11
N ARG A 81 -9.32 1.54 -5.79
CA ARG A 81 -9.99 0.27 -6.15
C ARG A 81 -9.33 -0.99 -5.57
N GLY A 82 -8.30 -0.83 -4.75
CA GLY A 82 -7.66 -1.93 -4.05
C GLY A 82 -8.52 -2.48 -2.91
N THR A 83 -8.04 -3.56 -2.34
CA THR A 83 -8.52 -4.18 -1.09
C THR A 83 -7.31 -4.82 -0.39
N HIS A 84 -7.49 -5.31 0.84
CA HIS A 84 -6.45 -6.06 1.55
C HIS A 84 -5.82 -7.19 0.70
N HIS A 85 -6.62 -7.84 -0.15
CA HIS A 85 -6.11 -8.91 -1.03
C HIS A 85 -4.96 -8.47 -1.95
N GLY A 86 -4.95 -7.21 -2.38
CA GLY A 86 -3.88 -6.67 -3.21
C GLY A 86 -2.54 -6.64 -2.49
N LEU A 87 -2.54 -6.47 -1.18
CA LEU A 87 -1.34 -6.39 -0.36
C LEU A 87 -0.93 -7.73 0.29
N GLU A 88 -1.73 -8.79 0.12
CA GLU A 88 -1.41 -10.12 0.65
C GLU A 88 -0.07 -10.70 0.14
N PRO A 89 0.36 -10.53 -1.13
CA PRO A 89 1.68 -10.99 -1.55
C PRO A 89 2.82 -10.32 -0.77
N LEU A 90 2.69 -9.02 -0.49
CA LEU A 90 3.66 -8.31 0.35
C LEU A 90 3.60 -8.77 1.81
N ALA A 91 2.39 -8.99 2.35
CA ALA A 91 2.21 -9.52 3.70
C ALA A 91 2.82 -10.92 3.86
N ALA A 92 2.69 -11.77 2.84
CA ALA A 92 3.33 -13.09 2.83
C ALA A 92 4.87 -13.00 2.78
N ALA A 93 5.41 -11.92 2.22
CA ALA A 93 6.86 -11.67 2.17
C ALA A 93 7.44 -11.04 3.45
N LEU A 94 6.60 -10.66 4.41
CA LEU A 94 6.96 -10.10 5.72
C LEU A 94 6.42 -10.97 6.86
N PRO A 95 6.77 -12.26 6.91
CA PRO A 95 6.18 -13.20 7.87
C PRO A 95 6.52 -12.90 9.33
N GLU A 96 7.61 -12.21 9.59
CA GLU A 96 8.11 -11.87 10.92
C GLU A 96 7.41 -10.65 11.55
N ARG A 97 6.50 -9.98 10.81
CA ARG A 97 5.83 -8.76 11.27
C ARG A 97 4.35 -8.97 11.51
N GLU A 98 3.83 -8.28 12.49
CA GLU A 98 2.40 -8.06 12.62
C GLU A 98 1.97 -7.00 11.61
N LEU A 99 1.03 -7.37 10.74
CA LEU A 99 0.54 -6.50 9.69
C LEU A 99 -0.96 -6.26 9.84
N LEU A 100 -1.37 -5.02 9.64
CA LEU A 100 -2.75 -4.57 9.68
C LEU A 100 -3.11 -4.02 8.30
N ILE A 101 -4.13 -4.57 7.66
CA ILE A 101 -4.52 -4.17 6.31
C ILE A 101 -6.02 -3.89 6.28
N PRO A 102 -6.46 -2.63 6.44
CA PRO A 102 -7.86 -2.29 6.28
C PRO A 102 -8.27 -2.30 4.81
N ASP A 103 -9.50 -2.69 4.52
CA ASP A 103 -10.16 -2.20 3.32
C ASP A 103 -10.55 -0.75 3.58
N LEU A 104 -10.06 0.18 2.78
CA LEU A 104 -10.40 1.59 2.92
C LEU A 104 -11.91 1.79 2.77
N PRO A 105 -12.53 2.73 3.52
CA PRO A 105 -13.97 2.96 3.46
C PRO A 105 -14.51 3.07 2.03
N GLY A 106 -15.55 2.30 1.75
CA GLY A 106 -16.18 2.22 0.43
C GLY A 106 -15.57 1.20 -0.52
N PHE A 107 -14.53 0.47 -0.12
CA PHE A 107 -13.90 -0.59 -0.89
C PHE A 107 -13.88 -1.92 -0.13
N GLY A 108 -13.79 -3.02 -0.87
CA GLY A 108 -13.74 -4.37 -0.30
C GLY A 108 -14.96 -4.70 0.55
N ASP A 109 -14.72 -5.06 1.80
CA ASP A 109 -15.77 -5.39 2.78
C ASP A 109 -16.18 -4.17 3.64
N SER A 110 -15.44 -3.04 3.52
CA SER A 110 -15.74 -1.83 4.30
C SER A 110 -16.88 -1.02 3.69
N GLY A 111 -17.76 -0.52 4.57
CA GLY A 111 -18.83 0.40 4.19
C GLY A 111 -18.29 1.80 3.83
N PRO A 112 -19.14 2.66 3.23
CA PRO A 112 -18.76 4.04 2.96
C PRO A 112 -18.68 4.86 4.26
N MET A 113 -17.94 5.96 4.25
CA MET A 113 -18.02 6.98 5.29
C MET A 113 -19.32 7.77 5.16
N SER A 114 -20.04 7.97 6.26
CA SER A 114 -21.27 8.79 6.28
C SER A 114 -21.06 10.18 6.87
N THR A 115 -19.97 10.39 7.59
CA THR A 115 -19.66 11.66 8.28
C THR A 115 -18.50 12.43 7.67
N ARG A 116 -17.88 11.88 6.62
CA ARG A 116 -16.69 12.45 5.94
C ARG A 116 -16.76 12.17 4.44
N GLY A 117 -16.11 13.04 3.66
CA GLY A 117 -15.89 12.81 2.21
C GLY A 117 -14.91 11.66 1.97
N HIS A 118 -14.99 11.08 0.76
CA HIS A 118 -14.05 10.04 0.32
C HIS A 118 -12.86 10.68 -0.43
N ASP A 119 -12.31 11.73 0.18
CA ASP A 119 -11.08 12.43 -0.22
C ASP A 119 -9.91 12.07 0.71
N VAL A 120 -8.69 12.54 0.39
CA VAL A 120 -7.50 12.27 1.19
C VAL A 120 -7.69 12.68 2.65
N ALA A 121 -8.32 13.83 2.91
CA ALA A 121 -8.55 14.31 4.27
C ALA A 121 -9.52 13.43 5.06
N GLY A 122 -10.58 12.94 4.43
CA GLY A 122 -11.55 12.02 5.03
C GLY A 122 -10.89 10.67 5.37
N TYR A 123 -10.16 10.10 4.41
CA TYR A 123 -9.41 8.86 4.63
C TYR A 123 -8.32 9.02 5.70
N ALA A 124 -7.53 10.10 5.66
CA ALA A 124 -6.48 10.33 6.64
C ALA A 124 -7.05 10.43 8.07
N ARG A 125 -8.14 11.19 8.28
CA ARG A 125 -8.83 11.25 9.58
C ARG A 125 -9.32 9.87 10.04
N THR A 126 -9.83 9.05 9.13
CA THR A 126 -10.29 7.69 9.47
C THR A 126 -9.14 6.77 9.84
N VAL A 127 -8.00 6.89 9.15
CA VAL A 127 -6.77 6.15 9.47
C VAL A 127 -6.20 6.59 10.82
N VAL A 128 -6.16 7.90 11.12
CA VAL A 128 -5.75 8.42 12.44
C VAL A 128 -6.64 7.86 13.55
N GLU A 129 -7.96 7.82 13.32
CA GLU A 129 -8.90 7.23 14.27
C GLU A 129 -8.67 5.73 14.45
N LEU A 130 -8.38 5.00 13.35
CA LEU A 130 -7.98 3.59 13.40
C LEU A 130 -6.72 3.41 14.26
N LEU A 131 -5.66 4.18 13.99
CA LEU A 131 -4.40 4.11 14.72
C LEU A 131 -4.59 4.34 16.23
N ARG A 132 -5.42 5.30 16.60
CA ARG A 132 -5.73 5.60 18.01
C ARG A 132 -6.56 4.53 18.72
N ARG A 133 -7.31 3.71 17.96
CA ARG A 133 -8.13 2.62 18.51
C ARG A 133 -7.40 1.27 18.55
N LEU A 134 -6.38 1.10 17.71
CA LEU A 134 -5.58 -0.12 17.76
C LEU A 134 -4.79 -0.14 19.06
N ASP A 135 -4.92 -1.24 19.80
CA ASP A 135 -4.10 -1.46 20.99
C ASP A 135 -2.69 -1.90 20.54
N HIS A 136 -1.76 -0.96 20.61
CA HIS A 136 -0.35 -1.16 20.33
C HIS A 136 0.55 -0.66 21.47
N GLY A 137 0.01 -0.63 22.69
CA GLY A 137 0.76 -0.23 23.90
C GLY A 137 1.18 1.25 23.93
N GLY A 138 0.53 2.12 23.12
CA GLY A 138 0.88 3.54 23.01
C GLY A 138 2.14 3.81 22.19
N GLU A 139 2.77 2.79 21.60
CA GLU A 139 3.93 2.95 20.73
C GLU A 139 3.53 3.47 19.34
N ARG A 140 4.46 4.21 18.71
CA ARG A 140 4.29 4.61 17.29
C ARG A 140 4.41 3.39 16.39
N ILE A 141 3.59 3.33 15.35
CA ILE A 141 3.56 2.22 14.40
C ILE A 141 4.28 2.56 13.09
N ASP A 142 4.58 1.53 12.31
CA ASP A 142 5.05 1.69 10.94
C ASP A 142 3.85 1.83 10.00
N LEU A 143 3.92 2.80 9.09
CA LEU A 143 2.86 3.05 8.13
C LEU A 143 3.35 2.82 6.71
N LEU A 144 2.61 2.03 5.93
CA LEU A 144 2.89 1.79 4.52
C LEU A 144 1.69 2.17 3.65
N GLY A 145 1.92 2.89 2.58
CA GLY A 145 0.88 3.21 1.59
C GLY A 145 1.31 2.86 0.17
N HIS A 146 0.43 2.22 -0.60
CA HIS A 146 0.64 1.95 -2.02
C HIS A 146 -0.22 2.88 -2.89
N SER A 147 0.38 3.50 -3.91
CA SER A 147 -0.34 4.33 -4.89
C SER A 147 -1.18 5.42 -4.18
N PHE A 148 -2.49 5.50 -4.38
CA PHE A 148 -3.36 6.41 -3.64
C PHE A 148 -3.25 6.25 -2.11
N GLY A 149 -3.07 5.03 -1.61
CA GLY A 149 -2.78 4.79 -0.19
C GLY A 149 -1.51 5.47 0.29
N SER A 150 -0.54 5.77 -0.60
CA SER A 150 0.67 6.53 -0.25
C SER A 150 0.37 8.00 0.04
N VAL A 151 -0.59 8.60 -0.67
CA VAL A 151 -1.03 9.98 -0.42
C VAL A 151 -1.73 10.08 0.93
N ILE A 152 -2.62 9.10 1.22
CA ILE A 152 -3.29 9.00 2.52
C ILE A 152 -2.27 8.81 3.64
N ALA A 153 -1.30 7.91 3.47
CA ALA A 153 -0.25 7.64 4.45
C ALA A 153 0.62 8.88 4.71
N ALA A 154 0.97 9.63 3.66
CA ALA A 154 1.70 10.89 3.78
C ALA A 154 0.89 11.95 4.54
N ALA A 155 -0.41 12.11 4.24
CA ALA A 155 -1.29 13.01 4.96
C ALA A 155 -1.42 12.66 6.46
N VAL A 156 -1.49 11.36 6.78
CA VAL A 156 -1.49 10.87 8.17
C VAL A 156 -0.18 11.20 8.86
N ALA A 157 0.96 10.89 8.25
CA ALA A 157 2.28 11.10 8.86
C ALA A 157 2.63 12.59 9.01
N ALA A 158 2.17 13.43 8.08
CA ALA A 158 2.33 14.89 8.17
C ALA A 158 1.43 15.50 9.27
N GLY A 159 0.16 15.07 9.34
CA GLY A 159 -0.81 15.63 10.28
C GLY A 159 -0.77 15.03 11.70
N SER A 160 -0.15 13.87 11.89
CA SER A 160 -0.06 13.13 13.16
C SER A 160 1.25 12.35 13.28
N PRO A 161 2.42 13.05 13.23
CA PRO A 161 3.73 12.39 13.25
C PRO A 161 3.98 11.63 14.56
N GLU A 162 3.28 11.97 15.63
CA GLU A 162 3.35 11.29 16.92
C GLU A 162 2.81 9.85 16.87
N LEU A 163 2.01 9.50 15.88
CA LEU A 163 1.46 8.14 15.70
C LEU A 163 2.33 7.26 14.80
N VAL A 164 3.21 7.87 13.99
CA VAL A 164 3.96 7.16 12.95
C VAL A 164 5.45 7.11 13.32
N ARG A 165 6.00 5.89 13.38
CA ARG A 165 7.43 5.68 13.62
C ARG A 165 8.26 5.85 12.35
N ARG A 166 7.85 5.16 11.29
CA ARG A 166 8.48 5.16 9.97
C ARG A 166 7.42 5.06 8.88
N LEU A 167 7.67 5.74 7.77
CA LEU A 167 6.76 5.78 6.63
C LEU A 167 7.37 5.05 5.43
N VAL A 168 6.63 4.13 4.82
CA VAL A 168 7.00 3.47 3.57
C VAL A 168 5.98 3.83 2.49
N LEU A 169 6.44 4.36 1.38
CA LEU A 169 5.62 4.76 0.25
C LEU A 169 5.97 3.90 -0.96
N LEU A 170 5.04 3.04 -1.35
CA LEU A 170 5.20 2.09 -2.44
C LEU A 170 4.53 2.63 -3.71
N ASN A 171 5.31 2.86 -4.77
CA ASN A 171 4.86 3.56 -6.00
C ASN A 171 4.08 4.85 -5.69
N PRO A 172 4.64 5.77 -4.88
CA PRO A 172 3.90 6.93 -4.40
C PRO A 172 3.51 7.89 -5.52
N ILE A 173 2.32 8.47 -5.42
CA ILE A 173 1.84 9.50 -6.34
C ILE A 173 2.55 10.82 -6.03
N SER A 174 3.54 11.15 -6.85
CA SER A 174 4.43 12.32 -6.65
C SER A 174 4.04 13.55 -7.46
N THR A 175 3.18 13.38 -8.47
CA THR A 175 2.71 14.45 -9.35
C THR A 175 1.27 14.22 -9.75
N PRO A 176 0.44 15.28 -9.87
CA PRO A 176 -0.95 15.13 -10.33
C PRO A 176 -1.01 14.49 -11.72
N ALA A 177 -1.98 13.59 -11.93
CA ALA A 177 -2.15 12.89 -13.20
C ALA A 177 -2.48 13.81 -14.40
N SER A 178 -2.88 15.06 -14.14
CA SER A 178 -3.15 16.06 -15.16
C SER A 178 -1.88 16.61 -15.86
N HIS A 179 -0.69 16.26 -15.37
CA HIS A 179 0.58 16.73 -15.89
C HIS A 179 1.38 15.59 -16.56
N GLY A 180 2.12 15.93 -17.60
CA GLY A 180 3.03 15.01 -18.27
C GLY A 180 2.41 14.18 -19.41
N PRO A 181 3.13 13.18 -19.95
CA PRO A 181 2.73 12.42 -21.15
C PRO A 181 1.43 11.62 -20.97
N ALA A 182 1.09 11.24 -19.73
CA ALA A 182 -0.12 10.49 -19.41
C ALA A 182 -1.39 11.36 -19.27
N ALA A 183 -1.29 12.70 -19.40
CA ALA A 183 -2.41 13.61 -19.15
C ALA A 183 -3.62 13.33 -20.06
N LEU A 184 -3.41 12.95 -21.32
CA LEU A 184 -4.49 12.62 -22.23
C LEU A 184 -5.24 11.35 -21.75
N LEU A 185 -4.50 10.32 -21.35
CA LEU A 185 -5.08 9.08 -20.82
C LEU A 185 -5.84 9.37 -19.52
N ALA A 186 -5.30 10.21 -18.64
CA ALA A 186 -5.97 10.63 -17.41
C ALA A 186 -7.27 11.38 -17.70
N ARG A 187 -7.31 12.24 -18.75
CA ARG A 187 -8.54 12.92 -19.19
C ARG A 187 -9.58 11.92 -19.71
N LEU A 188 -9.19 10.98 -20.56
CA LEU A 188 -10.10 9.92 -21.07
C LEU A 188 -10.64 9.07 -19.92
N THR A 189 -9.78 8.70 -18.99
CA THR A 189 -10.16 7.97 -17.77
C THR A 189 -11.15 8.79 -16.94
N SER A 190 -10.93 10.08 -16.77
CA SER A 190 -11.86 10.98 -16.05
C SER A 190 -13.24 11.05 -16.72
N VAL A 191 -13.28 11.09 -18.05
CA VAL A 191 -14.55 11.06 -18.81
C VAL A 191 -15.26 9.71 -18.59
N TYR A 192 -14.54 8.60 -18.67
CA TYR A 192 -15.08 7.26 -18.39
C TYR A 192 -15.70 7.16 -16.98
N TYR A 193 -14.99 7.64 -15.96
CA TYR A 193 -15.51 7.66 -14.59
C TYR A 193 -16.74 8.56 -14.46
N ARG A 194 -16.72 9.74 -15.09
CA ARG A 194 -17.87 10.66 -15.08
C ARG A 194 -19.10 10.08 -15.77
N ILE A 195 -18.94 9.38 -16.88
CA ILE A 195 -20.06 8.64 -17.53
C ILE A 195 -20.64 7.63 -16.54
N GLY A 196 -19.78 6.85 -15.86
CA GLY A 196 -20.22 5.87 -14.86
C GLY A 196 -20.99 6.49 -13.68
N GLU A 197 -20.65 7.72 -13.28
CA GLU A 197 -21.35 8.48 -12.23
C GLU A 197 -22.73 8.96 -12.68
N LEU A 198 -22.82 9.46 -13.94
CA LEU A 198 -24.04 10.05 -14.48
C LEU A 198 -25.11 9.03 -14.88
N LEU A 199 -24.70 7.80 -15.13
CA LEU A 199 -25.63 6.71 -15.46
C LEU A 199 -26.45 6.29 -14.22
N PRO A 200 -27.66 5.71 -14.42
CA PRO A 200 -28.37 5.03 -13.33
C PRO A 200 -27.45 4.03 -12.63
N ALA A 201 -27.52 3.95 -11.30
CA ALA A 201 -26.53 3.26 -10.47
C ALA A 201 -26.17 1.83 -10.93
N ARG A 202 -27.16 1.07 -11.44
CA ARG A 202 -26.94 -0.29 -11.97
C ARG A 202 -26.09 -0.27 -13.25
N LEU A 203 -26.36 0.66 -14.17
CA LEU A 203 -25.64 0.78 -15.44
C LEU A 203 -24.24 1.36 -15.21
N GLY A 204 -24.11 2.37 -14.33
CA GLY A 204 -22.83 2.93 -13.92
C GLY A 204 -21.94 1.87 -13.27
N ARG A 205 -22.49 1.04 -12.39
CA ARG A 205 -21.77 -0.08 -11.80
C ARG A 205 -21.33 -1.09 -12.86
N ALA A 206 -22.24 -1.48 -13.78
CA ALA A 206 -21.92 -2.43 -14.85
C ALA A 206 -20.78 -1.90 -15.74
N LEU A 207 -20.80 -0.59 -16.09
CA LEU A 207 -19.75 0.06 -16.87
C LEU A 207 -18.41 0.06 -16.09
N LEU A 208 -18.41 0.55 -14.84
CA LEU A 208 -17.21 0.68 -14.02
C LEU A 208 -16.64 -0.67 -13.54
N SER A 209 -17.43 -1.75 -13.60
CA SER A 209 -17.01 -3.11 -13.28
C SER A 209 -16.80 -3.98 -14.52
N ASN A 210 -16.78 -3.38 -15.73
CA ASN A 210 -16.63 -4.13 -16.96
C ASN A 210 -15.28 -4.86 -16.98
N ARG A 211 -15.34 -6.20 -17.13
CA ARG A 211 -14.15 -7.08 -17.05
C ARG A 211 -13.05 -6.70 -18.06
N TRP A 212 -13.42 -6.27 -19.26
CA TRP A 212 -12.47 -5.92 -20.30
C TRP A 212 -11.73 -4.62 -19.99
N ILE A 213 -12.44 -3.66 -19.40
CA ILE A 213 -11.82 -2.40 -18.91
C ILE A 213 -10.90 -2.68 -17.73
N VAL A 214 -11.33 -3.54 -16.79
CA VAL A 214 -10.49 -3.98 -15.66
C VAL A 214 -9.23 -4.68 -16.17
N LEU A 215 -9.35 -5.58 -17.15
CA LEU A 215 -8.19 -6.25 -17.76
C LEU A 215 -7.28 -5.27 -18.50
N GLY A 216 -7.85 -4.32 -19.25
CA GLY A 216 -7.08 -3.26 -19.92
C GLY A 216 -6.25 -2.45 -18.93
N ALA A 217 -6.88 -1.99 -17.84
CA ALA A 217 -6.19 -1.29 -16.76
C ALA A 217 -5.10 -2.16 -16.11
N SER A 218 -5.42 -3.43 -15.84
CA SER A 218 -4.47 -4.40 -15.31
C SER A 218 -3.24 -4.58 -16.21
N HIS A 219 -3.44 -4.67 -17.51
CA HIS A 219 -2.36 -4.75 -18.50
C HIS A 219 -1.49 -3.47 -18.54
N ALA A 220 -2.12 -2.30 -18.45
CA ALA A 220 -1.42 -1.03 -18.49
C ALA A 220 -0.49 -0.83 -17.28
N MET A 221 -0.89 -1.35 -16.11
CA MET A 221 -0.11 -1.22 -14.87
C MET A 221 1.00 -2.27 -14.71
N LEU A 222 0.87 -3.43 -15.39
CA LEU A 222 1.73 -4.60 -15.21
C LEU A 222 2.85 -4.64 -16.24
N ARG A 223 4.09 -4.79 -15.80
CA ARG A 223 5.27 -4.90 -16.67
C ARG A 223 5.87 -6.29 -16.72
N SER A 224 5.65 -7.11 -15.71
CA SER A 224 6.17 -8.47 -15.66
C SER A 224 5.84 -9.28 -16.92
N ARG A 225 6.84 -9.98 -17.44
CA ARG A 225 6.70 -10.91 -18.58
C ARG A 225 6.43 -12.34 -18.13
N ASP A 226 6.55 -12.64 -16.83
CA ASP A 226 6.24 -13.97 -16.31
C ASP A 226 4.73 -14.28 -16.44
N PRO A 227 4.36 -15.34 -17.19
CA PRO A 227 2.95 -15.70 -17.40
C PRO A 227 2.21 -16.03 -16.09
N ARG A 228 2.91 -16.51 -15.06
CA ARG A 228 2.33 -16.86 -13.75
C ARG A 228 1.95 -15.60 -13.00
N VAL A 229 2.87 -14.62 -12.93
CA VAL A 229 2.62 -13.30 -12.31
C VAL A 229 1.47 -12.61 -13.05
N ARG A 230 1.51 -12.56 -14.39
CA ARG A 230 0.45 -11.96 -15.21
C ARG A 230 -0.93 -12.57 -14.93
N ARG A 231 -1.02 -13.88 -14.92
CA ARG A 231 -2.28 -14.60 -14.61
C ARG A 231 -2.76 -14.25 -13.22
N PHE A 232 -1.88 -14.33 -12.24
CA PHE A 232 -2.22 -14.05 -10.84
C PHE A 232 -2.76 -12.62 -10.66
N VAL A 233 -2.09 -11.61 -11.25
CA VAL A 233 -2.50 -10.21 -11.17
C VAL A 233 -3.85 -9.99 -11.87
N HIS A 234 -4.02 -10.52 -13.08
CA HIS A 234 -5.29 -10.38 -13.82
C HIS A 234 -6.45 -11.05 -13.09
N ASP A 235 -6.25 -12.25 -12.55
CA ASP A 235 -7.24 -12.95 -11.75
C ASP A 235 -7.58 -12.20 -10.46
N SER A 236 -6.58 -11.65 -9.78
CA SER A 236 -6.78 -10.82 -8.58
C SER A 236 -7.59 -9.56 -8.91
N HIS A 237 -7.23 -8.83 -9.97
CA HIS A 237 -7.97 -7.64 -10.39
C HIS A 237 -9.41 -7.96 -10.80
N LEU A 238 -9.64 -9.03 -11.54
CA LEU A 238 -11.01 -9.44 -11.91
C LEU A 238 -11.88 -9.79 -10.70
N ARG A 239 -11.29 -10.34 -9.63
CA ARG A 239 -12.03 -10.70 -8.41
C ARG A 239 -12.28 -9.51 -7.48
N HIS A 240 -11.32 -8.60 -7.36
CA HIS A 240 -11.31 -7.63 -6.26
C HIS A 240 -11.42 -6.16 -6.70
N PHE A 241 -10.98 -5.80 -7.92
CA PHE A 241 -10.89 -4.42 -8.38
C PHE A 241 -12.25 -3.72 -8.59
N SER A 242 -13.33 -4.49 -8.63
CA SER A 242 -14.70 -3.99 -8.77
C SER A 242 -15.50 -4.02 -7.46
N ARG A 243 -14.82 -4.19 -6.32
CA ARG A 243 -15.45 -4.22 -4.99
C ARG A 243 -15.50 -2.81 -4.39
N PHE A 244 -16.28 -1.93 -5.00
CA PHE A 244 -16.55 -0.56 -4.52
C PHE A 244 -18.02 -0.40 -4.16
N HIS A 245 -18.33 0.47 -3.20
CA HIS A 245 -19.70 0.62 -2.68
C HIS A 245 -20.67 1.18 -3.72
N SER A 246 -20.33 2.28 -4.38
CA SER A 246 -21.16 2.92 -5.41
C SER A 246 -20.34 3.62 -6.49
N PRO A 247 -20.91 3.84 -7.70
CA PRO A 247 -20.27 4.65 -8.74
C PRO A 247 -19.88 6.04 -8.26
N ALA A 248 -20.76 6.74 -7.54
CA ALA A 248 -20.50 8.09 -7.04
C ALA A 248 -19.31 8.14 -6.09
N LEU A 249 -19.25 7.21 -5.12
CA LEU A 249 -18.11 7.09 -4.20
C LEU A 249 -16.81 6.82 -4.95
N LEU A 250 -16.83 5.87 -5.89
CA LEU A 250 -15.64 5.55 -6.68
C LEU A 250 -15.13 6.76 -7.45
N VAL A 251 -16.04 7.58 -8.00
CA VAL A 251 -15.65 8.78 -8.76
C VAL A 251 -15.14 9.88 -7.83
N GLU A 252 -15.74 10.06 -6.65
CA GLU A 252 -15.25 10.98 -5.62
C GLU A 252 -13.80 10.64 -5.23
N THR A 253 -13.56 9.37 -4.87
CA THR A 253 -12.21 8.89 -4.53
C THR A 253 -11.24 8.99 -5.71
N TYR A 254 -11.69 8.69 -6.93
CA TYR A 254 -10.87 8.83 -8.12
C TYR A 254 -10.42 10.28 -8.35
N ARG A 255 -11.31 11.25 -8.19
CA ARG A 255 -10.95 12.68 -8.32
C ARG A 255 -9.83 13.06 -7.36
N SER A 256 -9.96 12.66 -6.09
CA SER A 256 -8.91 12.89 -5.09
C SER A 256 -7.60 12.18 -5.44
N SER A 257 -7.68 10.93 -5.95
CA SER A 257 -6.49 10.14 -6.30
C SER A 257 -5.68 10.68 -7.49
N ILE A 258 -6.25 11.56 -8.32
CA ILE A 258 -5.57 12.16 -9.47
C ILE A 258 -5.16 13.63 -9.24
N SER A 259 -5.70 14.30 -8.22
CA SER A 259 -5.39 15.67 -7.86
C SER A 259 -4.39 15.78 -6.73
N ASP A 260 -4.53 14.95 -5.69
CA ASP A 260 -3.73 15.02 -4.48
C ASP A 260 -2.46 14.15 -4.63
N THR A 261 -1.36 14.61 -4.06
CA THR A 261 -0.04 13.95 -4.17
C THR A 261 0.67 13.88 -2.83
N VAL A 262 1.66 13.02 -2.72
CA VAL A 262 2.56 12.99 -1.55
C VAL A 262 3.33 14.30 -1.42
N ALA A 263 3.65 14.96 -2.55
CA ALA A 263 4.39 16.21 -2.55
C ALA A 263 3.63 17.36 -1.86
N ASP A 264 2.30 17.31 -1.83
CA ASP A 264 1.47 18.31 -1.14
C ASP A 264 1.66 18.27 0.39
N HIS A 265 2.24 17.21 0.92
CA HIS A 265 2.54 17.00 2.34
C HIS A 265 4.05 17.06 2.66
N ALA A 266 4.90 17.30 1.67
CA ALA A 266 6.35 17.14 1.80
C ALA A 266 6.97 18.04 2.89
N ALA A 267 6.44 19.26 3.06
CA ALA A 267 6.94 20.23 4.02
C ALA A 267 6.73 19.79 5.50
N GLU A 268 5.66 19.07 5.76
CA GLU A 268 5.26 18.58 7.09
C GLU A 268 5.74 17.15 7.37
N LEU A 269 6.28 16.44 6.37
CA LEU A 269 6.79 15.08 6.52
C LEU A 269 8.15 15.07 7.22
N THR A 270 8.14 14.88 8.54
CA THR A 270 9.35 14.85 9.40
C THR A 270 9.77 13.44 9.81
N VAL A 271 8.92 12.43 9.57
CA VAL A 271 9.23 11.04 9.93
C VAL A 271 10.16 10.41 8.89
N PRO A 272 11.08 9.51 9.28
CA PRO A 272 11.92 8.78 8.35
C PRO A 272 11.08 8.08 7.28
N THR A 273 11.40 8.30 6.01
CA THR A 273 10.58 7.85 4.89
C THR A 273 11.38 7.02 3.88
N LEU A 274 10.84 5.87 3.49
CA LEU A 274 11.33 5.05 2.39
C LEU A 274 10.36 5.11 1.21
N LEU A 275 10.85 5.54 0.05
CA LEU A 275 10.14 5.45 -1.20
C LEU A 275 10.63 4.20 -1.95
N ILE A 276 9.70 3.36 -2.42
CA ILE A 276 9.99 2.23 -3.29
C ILE A 276 9.26 2.46 -4.61
N ALA A 277 10.00 2.54 -5.70
CA ALA A 277 9.45 2.83 -7.02
C ALA A 277 9.79 1.72 -8.01
N GLY A 278 8.84 1.34 -8.84
CA GLY A 278 9.12 0.56 -10.04
C GLY A 278 9.76 1.46 -11.12
N GLU A 279 10.85 0.99 -11.73
CA GLU A 279 11.60 1.75 -12.73
C GLU A 279 10.73 2.19 -13.91
N THR A 280 9.84 1.29 -14.35
CA THR A 280 8.99 1.47 -15.54
C THR A 280 7.55 1.86 -15.21
N ASP A 281 7.34 2.45 -14.02
CA ASP A 281 6.02 2.94 -13.60
C ASP A 281 5.62 4.19 -14.40
N GLU A 282 4.59 4.04 -15.25
CA GLU A 282 4.04 5.13 -16.06
C GLU A 282 2.97 5.96 -15.31
N ILE A 283 2.43 5.45 -14.20
CA ILE A 283 1.44 6.15 -13.37
C ILE A 283 2.15 7.11 -12.42
N ALA A 284 3.22 6.64 -11.79
CA ALA A 284 4.06 7.42 -10.88
C ALA A 284 5.52 7.42 -11.36
N PRO A 285 5.86 8.20 -12.42
CA PRO A 285 7.15 8.13 -13.08
C PRO A 285 8.34 8.41 -12.16
N LEU A 286 9.43 7.68 -12.37
CA LEU A 286 10.65 7.73 -11.56
C LEU A 286 11.23 9.16 -11.43
N THR A 287 11.08 10.00 -12.45
CA THR A 287 11.50 11.41 -12.40
C THR A 287 10.77 12.21 -11.33
N GLY A 288 9.48 11.93 -11.11
CA GLY A 288 8.69 12.51 -10.02
C GLY A 288 9.15 11.98 -8.66
N GLN A 289 9.41 10.67 -8.57
CA GLN A 289 9.90 10.03 -7.35
C GLN A 289 11.23 10.62 -6.86
N ARG A 290 12.16 10.84 -7.80
CA ARG A 290 13.47 11.44 -7.49
C ARG A 290 13.31 12.88 -6.96
N ARG A 291 12.50 13.72 -7.62
CA ARG A 291 12.22 15.09 -7.16
C ARG A 291 11.57 15.10 -5.78
N MET A 292 10.60 14.22 -5.55
CA MET A 292 9.95 14.08 -4.25
C MET A 292 10.94 13.65 -3.17
N ARG A 293 11.81 12.64 -3.42
CA ARG A 293 12.86 12.25 -2.50
C ARG A 293 13.74 13.46 -2.10
N ASP A 294 14.08 14.30 -3.09
CA ASP A 294 14.94 15.48 -2.86
C ASP A 294 14.24 16.60 -2.06
N SER A 295 12.90 16.61 -2.04
CA SER A 295 12.10 17.57 -1.25
C SER A 295 11.82 17.13 0.18
N LEU A 296 12.05 15.86 0.52
CA LEU A 296 11.79 15.33 1.86
C LEU A 296 13.05 15.44 2.74
N VAL A 297 12.86 15.73 4.02
CA VAL A 297 13.96 15.96 4.99
C VAL A 297 14.78 14.69 5.25
N ASP A 298 14.10 13.56 5.49
CA ASP A 298 14.73 12.26 5.76
C ASP A 298 14.07 11.19 4.89
N ALA A 299 14.54 11.08 3.64
CA ALA A 299 13.98 10.12 2.70
C ALA A 299 15.04 9.34 1.93
N ARG A 300 14.75 8.06 1.72
CA ARG A 300 15.51 7.16 0.84
C ARG A 300 14.64 6.73 -0.32
N LEU A 301 15.23 6.57 -1.50
CA LEU A 301 14.55 6.04 -2.68
C LEU A 301 15.23 4.74 -3.09
N GLU A 302 14.44 3.69 -3.16
CA GLU A 302 14.81 2.41 -3.75
C GLU A 302 14.05 2.23 -5.07
N VAL A 303 14.78 1.87 -6.12
CA VAL A 303 14.22 1.64 -7.46
C VAL A 303 14.32 0.15 -7.77
N ILE A 304 13.19 -0.45 -8.14
CA ILE A 304 13.15 -1.86 -8.56
C ILE A 304 13.09 -1.89 -10.09
N GLU A 305 14.11 -2.45 -10.70
CA GLU A 305 14.27 -2.53 -12.16
C GLU A 305 13.20 -3.41 -12.81
N GLU A 306 12.81 -3.07 -14.04
CA GLU A 306 11.85 -3.79 -14.87
C GLU A 306 10.44 -3.96 -14.27
N VAL A 307 10.13 -3.26 -13.19
CA VAL A 307 8.84 -3.31 -12.48
C VAL A 307 8.02 -2.06 -12.75
N GLY A 308 6.70 -2.21 -12.88
CA GLY A 308 5.76 -1.13 -13.10
C GLY A 308 5.11 -0.62 -11.81
N HIS A 309 3.84 -0.24 -11.93
CA HIS A 309 3.08 0.32 -10.81
C HIS A 309 2.68 -0.71 -9.74
N LEU A 310 2.82 -1.99 -10.04
CA LEU A 310 2.32 -3.08 -9.21
C LEU A 310 3.45 -3.79 -8.46
N VAL A 311 4.39 -3.05 -7.85
CA VAL A 311 5.55 -3.59 -7.11
C VAL A 311 5.11 -4.66 -6.09
N HIS A 312 3.98 -4.45 -5.39
CA HIS A 312 3.44 -5.41 -4.40
C HIS A 312 2.99 -6.75 -5.00
N TYR A 313 2.80 -6.81 -6.31
CA TYR A 313 2.53 -8.03 -7.07
C TYR A 313 3.74 -8.54 -7.84
N GLU A 314 4.48 -7.63 -8.48
CA GLU A 314 5.55 -7.99 -9.41
C GLU A 314 6.85 -8.35 -8.70
N ALA A 315 7.15 -7.68 -7.58
CA ALA A 315 8.39 -7.88 -6.83
C ALA A 315 8.17 -7.83 -5.29
N PRO A 316 7.21 -8.59 -4.73
CA PRO A 316 6.86 -8.47 -3.31
C PRO A 316 8.02 -8.83 -2.38
N ARG A 317 8.86 -9.81 -2.73
CA ARG A 317 10.02 -10.21 -1.93
C ARG A 317 11.12 -9.14 -1.95
N HIS A 318 11.36 -8.49 -3.09
CA HIS A 318 12.32 -7.40 -3.19
C HIS A 318 11.86 -6.21 -2.34
N ALA A 319 10.62 -5.77 -2.53
CA ALA A 319 10.03 -4.72 -1.71
C ALA A 319 10.12 -5.06 -0.20
N ALA A 320 9.79 -6.29 0.18
CA ALA A 320 9.88 -6.76 1.57
C ALA A 320 11.31 -6.69 2.13
N ARG A 321 12.35 -7.03 1.34
CA ARG A 321 13.76 -6.88 1.78
C ARG A 321 14.11 -5.43 2.08
N SER A 322 13.71 -4.51 1.24
CA SER A 322 13.96 -3.08 1.41
C SER A 322 13.19 -2.51 2.59
N ILE A 323 11.92 -2.90 2.74
CA ILE A 323 11.07 -2.55 3.88
C ILE A 323 11.70 -3.04 5.17
N ARG A 324 12.12 -4.31 5.24
CA ARG A 324 12.76 -4.91 6.42
C ARG A 324 14.03 -4.15 6.81
N ARG A 325 14.94 -3.92 5.87
CA ARG A 325 16.17 -3.15 6.13
C ARG A 325 15.88 -1.76 6.67
N PHE A 326 14.85 -1.11 6.16
CA PHE A 326 14.47 0.24 6.59
C PHE A 326 13.79 0.24 7.96
N LEU A 327 12.85 -0.66 8.19
CA LEU A 327 12.09 -0.71 9.44
C LEU A 327 12.90 -1.25 10.62
N ASP A 328 13.91 -2.11 10.37
CA ASP A 328 14.79 -2.68 11.41
C ASP A 328 16.07 -1.87 11.62
N ALA A 329 16.33 -0.82 10.83
CA ALA A 329 17.46 0.08 11.08
C ALA A 329 17.32 0.74 12.44
N ALA A 330 18.44 0.85 13.19
CA ALA A 330 18.49 1.47 14.51
C ALA A 330 18.18 2.98 14.48
#